data_440feb7fa6d3df9272c3e6414d8e4f55
#
_entry.id   440feb7fa6d3df9272c3e6414d8e4f55
#
_cell.length_a   1.000
_cell.length_b   1.000
_cell.length_c   1.000
_cell.angle_alpha   90.00
_cell.angle_beta   90.00
_cell.angle_gamma   90.00
#
_symmetry.space_group_name_H-M   'P 1'
#
loop_
_entity.id
_entity.type
_entity.pdbx_description
1 polymer ?
#
loop_
_entity_poly.entity_id
_entity_poly.type
_entity_poly.pdbx_seq_one_letter_code
_entity_poly.pdbx_strand_id
1 'polypeptide(L)'
;MPVNAELTPKSHIGIAGIDFQSQLAASYGSNDNVTYQADDQQAQQSDYVQLAPYLQAIGVRGEDRYLLAYSGEYRQYADSPADDYARHFLQFEGAWRFGQKHGLTWNIAQTYDQEERGDELTQGFSESQFEQYGFSQHGLRNSMFDTSLRYSYGALQGRGKLEVMLQRKQLSFRDTNDIAKANANFLRYVEEQQWREDSLVVDLFDQVSRHSRFRYSFITNQRHYEENERKNSNEYYLLFGVKTELTGKTTLEAETALLQKSFPNNGEAETFRGVNWDVEANWRPVKHSTFTLYTWQRVKDPSEEGGYILNSHYGVAWQHQWWVKRLSSRIEYGYETEDYRMANNDRRDETQIFKVSLGYDFRPSVRLEMNYQWNGMDTNEDVDRFNIGGNGSSEWVERQLGYDQSFIELQLKLQI
;
A
#
# COMPACT_ATOMS: atom_id res chain seq x y z
N MET A 1 -3.47 0.87 -5.18
CA MET A 1 -4.87 1.39 -5.17
C MET A 1 -5.68 0.55 -6.13
N PRO A 2 -6.84 0.01 -5.75
CA PRO A 2 -7.68 -0.70 -6.70
C PRO A 2 -8.02 0.25 -7.85
N VAL A 3 -7.78 -0.21 -9.07
CA VAL A 3 -8.25 0.49 -10.27
C VAL A 3 -9.77 0.39 -10.21
N ASN A 4 -10.42 1.40 -9.66
CA ASN A 4 -11.86 1.50 -9.68
C ASN A 4 -12.30 1.47 -11.13
N ALA A 5 -13.13 0.50 -11.49
CA ALA A 5 -13.97 0.63 -12.65
C ALA A 5 -14.74 1.94 -12.47
N GLU A 6 -14.46 2.90 -13.33
CA GLU A 6 -14.90 4.27 -13.19
C GLU A 6 -16.42 4.35 -13.18
N LEU A 7 -16.98 4.52 -11.98
CA LEU A 7 -18.23 5.22 -11.87
C LEU A 7 -17.93 6.63 -12.37
N THR A 8 -18.38 6.96 -13.56
CA THR A 8 -18.27 8.34 -14.07
C THR A 8 -19.33 9.18 -13.39
N PRO A 9 -18.96 10.05 -12.42
CA PRO A 9 -19.93 10.93 -11.78
C PRO A 9 -20.52 11.85 -12.82
N LYS A 10 -21.86 11.92 -12.89
CA LYS A 10 -22.54 12.85 -13.76
C LYS A 10 -22.95 14.14 -13.07
N SER A 11 -22.93 14.19 -11.77
CA SER A 11 -23.22 15.41 -11.01
C SER A 11 -22.36 15.48 -9.78
N HIS A 12 -21.61 16.53 -9.65
CA HIS A 12 -21.01 17.00 -8.42
C HIS A 12 -21.82 18.20 -7.91
N ILE A 13 -21.82 18.37 -6.62
CA ILE A 13 -22.50 19.51 -6.00
C ILE A 13 -21.49 20.65 -5.96
N GLY A 14 -21.73 21.70 -6.75
CA GLY A 14 -20.93 22.92 -6.71
C GLY A 14 -21.55 23.93 -5.73
N ILE A 15 -20.82 24.32 -4.69
CA ILE A 15 -21.21 25.36 -3.73
C ILE A 15 -20.10 26.37 -3.61
N ALA A 16 -20.37 27.64 -3.90
CA ALA A 16 -19.41 28.75 -3.77
C ALA A 16 -18.07 28.55 -4.49
N GLY A 17 -18.08 27.86 -5.66
CA GLY A 17 -16.89 27.57 -6.44
C GLY A 17 -16.08 26.39 -5.94
N ILE A 18 -16.62 25.59 -5.02
CA ILE A 18 -16.05 24.33 -4.56
C ILE A 18 -16.88 23.19 -5.11
N ASP A 19 -16.24 22.23 -5.76
CA ASP A 19 -16.87 21.01 -6.26
C ASP A 19 -16.77 19.90 -5.22
N PHE A 20 -17.91 19.34 -4.81
CA PHE A 20 -17.99 18.22 -3.88
C PHE A 20 -18.30 16.94 -4.64
N GLN A 21 -17.54 15.89 -4.35
CA GLN A 21 -17.76 14.54 -4.85
C GLN A 21 -17.87 13.61 -3.66
N SER A 22 -18.85 12.71 -3.69
CA SER A 22 -19.04 11.72 -2.66
C SER A 22 -19.33 10.35 -3.25
N GLN A 23 -18.80 9.33 -2.61
CA GLN A 23 -19.05 7.94 -2.92
C GLN A 23 -19.29 7.18 -1.62
N LEU A 24 -20.12 6.18 -1.69
CA LEU A 24 -20.36 5.24 -0.60
C LEU A 24 -20.32 3.83 -1.17
N ALA A 25 -19.44 2.99 -0.63
CA ALA A 25 -19.47 1.56 -0.87
C ALA A 25 -19.98 0.85 0.37
N ALA A 26 -20.91 -0.10 0.18
CA ALA A 26 -21.40 -0.97 1.22
C ALA A 26 -21.21 -2.41 0.75
N SER A 27 -20.60 -3.25 1.58
CA SER A 27 -20.27 -4.64 1.24
C SER A 27 -20.79 -5.60 2.28
N TYR A 28 -21.12 -6.79 1.81
CA TYR A 28 -21.28 -8.01 2.62
C TYR A 28 -20.37 -9.08 2.05
N GLY A 29 -19.63 -9.76 2.90
CA GLY A 29 -18.69 -10.79 2.48
C GLY A 29 -18.46 -11.85 3.53
N SER A 30 -17.70 -12.87 3.16
CA SER A 30 -17.24 -13.95 4.03
C SER A 30 -15.76 -14.16 3.80
N ASN A 31 -14.99 -14.32 4.87
CA ASN A 31 -13.58 -14.64 4.88
C ASN A 31 -13.39 -15.95 5.64
N ASP A 32 -12.73 -16.93 5.05
CA ASP A 32 -12.53 -18.26 5.64
C ASP A 32 -11.33 -18.34 6.59
N ASN A 33 -10.44 -17.34 6.58
CA ASN A 33 -9.26 -17.26 7.44
C ASN A 33 -8.96 -15.80 7.82
N VAL A 34 -9.73 -15.23 8.75
CA VAL A 34 -9.67 -13.81 9.14
C VAL A 34 -8.32 -13.43 9.75
N THR A 35 -7.68 -14.37 10.45
CA THR A 35 -6.44 -14.14 11.20
C THR A 35 -5.21 -14.81 10.58
N TYR A 36 -5.28 -15.20 9.31
CA TYR A 36 -4.15 -15.76 8.53
C TYR A 36 -3.49 -16.96 9.25
N GLN A 37 -4.32 -17.82 9.84
CA GLN A 37 -3.83 -19.00 10.55
C GLN A 37 -3.16 -19.97 9.57
N ALA A 38 -2.07 -20.58 10.02
CA ALA A 38 -1.35 -21.58 9.25
C ALA A 38 -2.22 -22.84 9.05
N ASP A 39 -1.91 -23.63 8.02
CA ASP A 39 -2.71 -24.80 7.57
C ASP A 39 -2.93 -25.85 8.66
N ASP A 40 -2.00 -25.97 9.61
CA ASP A 40 -2.08 -26.90 10.75
C ASP A 40 -2.85 -26.33 11.95
N GLN A 41 -3.31 -25.09 11.86
CA GLN A 41 -4.10 -24.40 12.88
C GLN A 41 -5.56 -24.29 12.46
N GLN A 42 -6.42 -24.03 13.42
CA GLN A 42 -7.84 -23.84 13.14
C GLN A 42 -8.09 -22.41 12.64
N ALA A 43 -8.34 -22.24 11.34
CA ALA A 43 -8.67 -20.98 10.73
C ALA A 43 -9.97 -20.38 11.30
N GLN A 44 -9.97 -19.09 11.59
CA GLN A 44 -11.14 -18.33 12.02
C GLN A 44 -11.91 -17.84 10.80
N GLN A 45 -13.06 -18.49 10.54
CA GLN A 45 -13.99 -18.04 9.49
C GLN A 45 -14.97 -17.01 10.06
N SER A 46 -15.29 -15.98 9.30
CA SER A 46 -16.35 -15.03 9.66
C SER A 46 -16.95 -14.32 8.45
N ASP A 47 -18.26 -14.10 8.49
CA ASP A 47 -18.93 -13.14 7.63
C ASP A 47 -18.66 -11.72 8.13
N TYR A 48 -18.74 -10.74 7.22
CA TYR A 48 -18.56 -9.34 7.57
C TYR A 48 -19.48 -8.40 6.79
N VAL A 49 -19.70 -7.23 7.38
CA VAL A 49 -20.27 -6.07 6.72
C VAL A 49 -19.22 -4.96 6.69
N GLN A 50 -19.17 -4.22 5.59
CA GLN A 50 -18.24 -3.10 5.44
C GLN A 50 -18.94 -1.89 4.88
N LEU A 51 -18.58 -0.72 5.39
CA LEU A 51 -19.00 0.59 4.87
C LEU A 51 -17.76 1.42 4.56
N ALA A 52 -17.64 1.92 3.33
CA ALA A 52 -16.51 2.72 2.88
C ALA A 52 -16.98 4.04 2.24
N PRO A 53 -17.12 5.13 3.02
CA PRO A 53 -17.40 6.46 2.51
C PRO A 53 -16.14 7.11 1.92
N TYR A 54 -16.32 7.86 0.84
CA TYR A 54 -15.33 8.75 0.25
C TYR A 54 -15.95 10.12 0.00
N LEU A 55 -15.29 11.17 0.46
CA LEU A 55 -15.68 12.57 0.30
C LEU A 55 -14.51 13.38 -0.23
N GLN A 56 -14.76 14.23 -1.21
CA GLN A 56 -13.75 15.10 -1.79
C GLN A 56 -14.32 16.48 -2.06
N ALA A 57 -13.58 17.51 -1.70
CA ALA A 57 -13.87 18.90 -2.01
C ALA A 57 -12.72 19.48 -2.84
N ILE A 58 -13.03 20.06 -4.00
CA ILE A 58 -12.06 20.65 -4.92
C ILE A 58 -12.39 22.11 -5.11
N GLY A 59 -11.48 23.00 -4.71
CA GLY A 59 -11.55 24.43 -4.98
C GLY A 59 -10.54 24.82 -6.06
N VAL A 60 -10.97 25.65 -7.03
CA VAL A 60 -10.10 26.18 -8.07
C VAL A 60 -10.21 27.71 -8.08
N ARG A 61 -9.07 28.40 -8.04
CA ARG A 61 -8.98 29.84 -8.15
C ARG A 61 -7.90 30.25 -9.14
N GLY A 62 -8.31 30.60 -10.36
CA GLY A 62 -7.37 30.83 -11.45
C GLY A 62 -6.64 29.53 -11.81
N GLU A 63 -5.33 29.48 -11.65
CA GLU A 63 -4.50 28.29 -11.86
C GLU A 63 -4.21 27.52 -10.56
N ASP A 64 -4.65 28.04 -9.42
CA ASP A 64 -4.48 27.41 -8.11
C ASP A 64 -5.57 26.40 -7.85
N ARG A 65 -5.20 25.25 -7.27
CA ARG A 65 -6.08 24.16 -6.93
C ARG A 65 -5.91 23.75 -5.47
N TYR A 66 -7.03 23.51 -4.82
CA TYR A 66 -7.09 23.01 -3.45
C TYR A 66 -7.94 21.75 -3.43
N LEU A 67 -7.47 20.73 -2.76
CA LEU A 67 -8.14 19.46 -2.56
C LEU A 67 -8.21 19.17 -1.08
N LEU A 68 -9.39 18.81 -0.58
CA LEU A 68 -9.58 18.14 0.70
C LEU A 68 -10.28 16.82 0.43
N ALA A 69 -9.71 15.71 0.88
CA ALA A 69 -10.30 14.39 0.70
C ALA A 69 -10.34 13.65 2.04
N TYR A 70 -11.40 12.88 2.23
CA TYR A 70 -11.56 11.93 3.31
C TYR A 70 -12.01 10.60 2.75
N SER A 71 -11.41 9.49 3.20
CA SER A 71 -11.95 8.15 3.04
C SER A 71 -11.98 7.43 4.39
N GLY A 72 -13.06 6.70 4.62
CA GLY A 72 -13.20 5.81 5.76
C GLY A 72 -13.41 4.38 5.27
N GLU A 73 -13.07 3.42 6.12
CA GLU A 73 -13.41 2.01 5.94
C GLU A 73 -13.74 1.43 7.31
N TYR A 74 -14.95 0.91 7.45
CA TYR A 74 -15.48 0.36 8.68
C TYR A 74 -15.92 -1.07 8.39
N ARG A 75 -15.27 -2.05 9.00
CA ARG A 75 -15.62 -3.47 8.86
C ARG A 75 -15.99 -4.06 10.21
N GLN A 76 -17.04 -4.85 10.22
CA GLN A 76 -17.50 -5.61 11.38
C GLN A 76 -17.66 -7.07 10.99
N TYR A 77 -17.03 -7.94 11.74
CA TYR A 77 -17.10 -9.38 11.60
C TYR A 77 -18.15 -9.96 12.54
N ALA A 78 -18.94 -10.92 12.04
CA ALA A 78 -20.01 -11.54 12.81
C ALA A 78 -19.48 -12.43 13.94
N ASP A 79 -18.42 -13.20 13.65
CA ASP A 79 -17.89 -14.24 14.54
C ASP A 79 -16.48 -13.92 15.05
N SER A 80 -15.90 -12.78 14.67
CA SER A 80 -14.57 -12.33 15.11
C SER A 80 -14.54 -10.82 15.43
N PRO A 81 -15.21 -10.38 16.52
CA PRO A 81 -15.28 -8.96 16.87
C PRO A 81 -13.93 -8.30 17.17
N ALA A 82 -12.91 -9.09 17.54
CA ALA A 82 -11.55 -8.58 17.75
C ALA A 82 -10.87 -8.14 16.43
N ASP A 83 -11.39 -8.55 15.28
CA ASP A 83 -10.91 -8.17 13.96
C ASP A 83 -11.71 -7.02 13.34
N ASP A 84 -12.69 -6.48 14.07
CA ASP A 84 -13.38 -5.25 13.67
C ASP A 84 -12.39 -4.11 13.55
N TYR A 85 -12.53 -3.31 12.48
CA TYR A 85 -11.66 -2.16 12.31
C TYR A 85 -12.37 -0.93 11.76
N ALA A 86 -11.75 0.21 12.03
CA ALA A 86 -12.10 1.51 11.45
C ALA A 86 -10.82 2.19 10.96
N ARG A 87 -10.71 2.33 9.64
CA ARG A 87 -9.59 3.01 8.96
C ARG A 87 -10.04 4.39 8.49
N HIS A 88 -9.16 5.38 8.63
CA HIS A 88 -9.44 6.74 8.19
C HIS A 88 -8.24 7.30 7.44
N PHE A 89 -8.50 7.92 6.33
CA PHE A 89 -7.52 8.69 5.58
C PHE A 89 -8.04 10.09 5.33
N LEU A 90 -7.25 11.09 5.71
CA LEU A 90 -7.51 12.50 5.48
C LEU A 90 -6.37 13.11 4.68
N GLN A 91 -6.68 13.84 3.61
CA GLN A 91 -5.68 14.49 2.77
C GLN A 91 -6.08 15.92 2.47
N PHE A 92 -5.10 16.83 2.55
CA PHE A 92 -5.15 18.17 1.99
C PHE A 92 -4.02 18.33 0.97
N GLU A 93 -4.35 18.90 -0.21
CA GLU A 93 -3.38 19.32 -1.21
C GLU A 93 -3.67 20.76 -1.63
N GLY A 94 -2.65 21.61 -1.57
CA GLY A 94 -2.64 22.94 -2.17
C GLY A 94 -1.62 22.99 -3.30
N ALA A 95 -2.05 23.37 -4.50
CA ALA A 95 -1.20 23.52 -5.67
C ALA A 95 -1.32 24.94 -6.20
N TRP A 96 -0.22 25.67 -6.19
CA TRP A 96 -0.11 27.07 -6.61
C TRP A 96 0.74 27.21 -7.87
N ARG A 97 0.33 28.12 -8.75
CA ARG A 97 1.08 28.45 -9.97
C ARG A 97 1.54 29.90 -9.91
N PHE A 98 2.85 30.09 -10.13
CA PHE A 98 3.50 31.41 -10.20
C PHE A 98 3.95 31.66 -11.64
N GLY A 99 3.07 32.26 -12.44
CA GLY A 99 3.28 32.42 -13.87
C GLY A 99 3.30 31.08 -14.62
N GLN A 100 3.90 31.07 -15.79
CA GLN A 100 3.81 29.93 -16.72
C GLN A 100 4.71 28.75 -16.36
N LYS A 101 5.75 28.95 -15.55
CA LYS A 101 6.81 27.95 -15.38
C LYS A 101 6.98 27.44 -13.94
N HIS A 102 6.51 28.16 -12.95
CA HIS A 102 6.75 27.83 -11.55
C HIS A 102 5.49 27.27 -10.89
N GLY A 103 5.63 26.18 -10.17
CA GLY A 103 4.56 25.60 -9.37
C GLY A 103 5.10 25.22 -8.00
N LEU A 104 4.21 25.27 -7.01
CA LEU A 104 4.44 24.78 -5.66
C LEU A 104 3.25 23.92 -5.29
N THR A 105 3.48 22.71 -4.80
CA THR A 105 2.45 21.81 -4.29
C THR A 105 2.79 21.42 -2.87
N TRP A 106 1.87 21.58 -1.96
CA TRP A 106 1.96 21.10 -0.59
C TRP A 106 0.90 20.04 -0.36
N ASN A 107 1.33 18.88 0.07
CA ASN A 107 0.46 17.77 0.43
C ASN A 107 0.63 17.45 1.91
N ILE A 108 -0.48 17.23 2.61
CA ILE A 108 -0.54 16.71 3.98
C ILE A 108 -1.54 15.58 3.98
N ALA A 109 -1.15 14.44 4.49
CA ALA A 109 -2.02 13.29 4.68
C ALA A 109 -1.86 12.71 6.08
N GLN A 110 -2.97 12.26 6.64
CA GLN A 110 -3.02 11.54 7.91
C GLN A 110 -3.84 10.27 7.71
N THR A 111 -3.22 9.14 7.98
CA THR A 111 -3.88 7.83 8.02
C THR A 111 -4.00 7.38 9.46
N TYR A 112 -5.14 6.86 9.83
CA TYR A 112 -5.36 6.06 11.02
C TYR A 112 -5.78 4.68 10.55
N ASP A 113 -4.98 3.67 10.91
CA ASP A 113 -5.14 2.31 10.43
C ASP A 113 -5.05 1.31 11.58
N GLN A 114 -5.35 0.07 11.29
CA GLN A 114 -5.18 -1.07 12.17
C GLN A 114 -4.63 -2.22 11.34
N GLU A 115 -3.49 -2.78 11.77
CA GLU A 115 -2.98 -4.05 11.25
C GLU A 115 -3.96 -5.17 11.62
N GLU A 116 -4.26 -6.03 10.70
CA GLU A 116 -5.11 -7.18 10.93
C GLU A 116 -4.36 -8.16 11.85
N ARG A 117 -5.09 -8.88 12.72
CA ARG A 117 -4.46 -9.94 13.54
C ARG A 117 -4.00 -11.06 12.62
N GLY A 118 -2.77 -11.51 12.81
CA GLY A 118 -2.13 -12.52 11.96
C GLY A 118 -1.38 -11.95 10.75
N ASP A 119 -1.32 -10.61 10.61
CA ASP A 119 -0.55 -9.92 9.59
C ASP A 119 0.58 -9.08 10.23
N GLU A 120 1.57 -8.67 9.45
CA GLU A 120 2.72 -7.84 9.82
C GLU A 120 3.37 -8.29 11.15
N LEU A 121 3.29 -7.50 12.23
CA LEU A 121 3.95 -7.81 13.50
C LEU A 121 3.34 -9.01 14.25
N THR A 122 2.14 -9.39 13.92
CA THR A 122 1.45 -10.55 14.50
C THR A 122 1.34 -11.74 13.54
N GLN A 123 2.07 -11.68 12.43
CA GLN A 123 2.10 -12.77 11.44
C GLN A 123 2.40 -14.12 12.09
N GLY A 124 1.55 -15.11 11.81
CA GLY A 124 1.71 -16.47 12.30
C GLY A 124 1.38 -16.68 13.78
N PHE A 125 0.73 -15.72 14.45
CA PHE A 125 0.28 -15.89 15.84
C PHE A 125 -0.95 -16.79 15.89
N SER A 126 -0.91 -17.73 16.85
CA SER A 126 -2.09 -18.50 17.23
C SER A 126 -3.06 -17.67 18.09
N GLU A 127 -4.30 -18.14 18.23
CA GLU A 127 -5.29 -17.48 19.11
C GLU A 127 -4.80 -17.30 20.55
N SER A 128 -4.05 -18.26 21.10
CA SER A 128 -3.46 -18.15 22.45
C SER A 128 -2.38 -17.08 22.52
N GLN A 129 -1.64 -16.83 21.44
CA GLN A 129 -0.64 -15.77 21.36
C GLN A 129 -1.29 -14.39 21.25
N PHE A 130 -2.42 -14.26 20.57
CA PHE A 130 -3.19 -13.00 20.57
C PHE A 130 -3.60 -12.61 22.00
N GLU A 131 -4.05 -13.57 22.82
CA GLU A 131 -4.32 -13.29 24.25
C GLU A 131 -3.05 -12.95 25.02
N GLN A 132 -1.99 -13.74 24.85
CA GLN A 132 -0.72 -13.59 25.55
C GLN A 132 -0.06 -12.23 25.32
N TYR A 133 -0.19 -11.66 24.10
CA TYR A 133 0.46 -10.41 23.70
C TYR A 133 -0.48 -9.21 23.64
N GLY A 134 -1.74 -9.36 24.09
CA GLY A 134 -2.67 -8.25 24.28
C GLY A 134 -3.51 -7.87 23.05
N PHE A 135 -3.74 -8.80 22.12
CA PHE A 135 -4.54 -8.63 20.91
C PHE A 135 -5.94 -9.28 20.99
N SER A 136 -6.45 -9.55 22.20
CA SER A 136 -7.78 -10.17 22.38
C SER A 136 -8.94 -9.28 21.96
N GLN A 137 -8.74 -7.96 21.86
CA GLN A 137 -9.82 -7.00 21.62
C GLN A 137 -9.75 -6.32 20.25
N HIS A 138 -8.56 -6.19 19.69
CA HIS A 138 -8.33 -5.56 18.39
C HIS A 138 -6.90 -5.84 17.90
N GLY A 139 -6.69 -5.67 16.59
CA GLY A 139 -5.37 -5.66 15.98
C GLY A 139 -4.53 -4.43 16.37
N LEU A 140 -3.32 -4.34 15.87
CA LEU A 140 -2.38 -3.27 16.19
C LEU A 140 -2.76 -1.97 15.48
N ARG A 141 -3.16 -0.95 16.25
CA ARG A 141 -3.54 0.35 15.71
C ARG A 141 -2.33 1.23 15.46
N ASN A 142 -2.31 1.86 14.30
CA ASN A 142 -1.24 2.77 13.91
C ASN A 142 -1.76 4.09 13.34
N SER A 143 -0.86 5.04 13.20
CA SER A 143 -1.10 6.27 12.47
C SER A 143 0.11 6.61 11.62
N MET A 144 -0.15 7.00 10.36
CA MET A 144 0.86 7.45 9.42
C MET A 144 0.61 8.92 9.09
N PHE A 145 1.56 9.77 9.41
CA PHE A 145 1.59 11.16 8.96
C PHE A 145 2.51 11.27 7.73
N ASP A 146 2.05 11.93 6.67
CA ASP A 146 2.84 12.20 5.45
C ASP A 146 2.66 13.66 5.05
N THR A 147 3.76 14.40 4.90
CA THR A 147 3.73 15.75 4.34
C THR A 147 4.84 15.92 3.33
N SER A 148 4.52 16.58 2.22
CA SER A 148 5.50 16.88 1.19
C SER A 148 5.32 18.27 0.60
N LEU A 149 6.44 18.92 0.30
CA LEU A 149 6.51 20.19 -0.41
C LEU A 149 7.26 19.97 -1.72
N ARG A 150 6.59 20.20 -2.85
CA ARG A 150 7.15 20.01 -4.18
C ARG A 150 7.19 21.33 -4.93
N TYR A 151 8.37 21.74 -5.35
CA TYR A 151 8.56 22.81 -6.29
C TYR A 151 8.73 22.25 -7.70
N SER A 152 8.06 22.83 -8.69
CA SER A 152 8.17 22.44 -10.10
C SER A 152 8.60 23.64 -10.96
N TYR A 153 9.55 23.40 -11.87
CA TYR A 153 9.98 24.36 -12.88
C TYR A 153 9.81 23.79 -14.28
N GLY A 154 9.02 24.45 -15.09
CA GLY A 154 8.73 24.07 -16.47
C GLY A 154 7.31 24.44 -16.86
N ALA A 155 7.09 24.69 -18.14
CA ALA A 155 5.72 24.93 -18.65
C ALA A 155 4.90 23.63 -18.55
N LEU A 156 3.59 23.74 -18.28
CA LEU A 156 2.69 22.58 -18.15
C LEU A 156 2.71 21.65 -19.36
N GLN A 157 2.83 22.23 -20.57
CA GLN A 157 2.92 21.50 -21.84
C GLN A 157 4.34 21.57 -22.44
N GLY A 158 5.34 21.95 -21.63
CA GLY A 158 6.73 22.05 -22.06
C GLY A 158 7.38 20.70 -22.23
N ARG A 159 8.42 20.63 -23.06
CA ARG A 159 9.23 19.43 -23.25
C ARG A 159 9.91 18.98 -21.95
N GLY A 160 10.50 19.91 -21.21
CA GLY A 160 11.26 19.64 -19.99
C GLY A 160 10.56 20.17 -18.75
N LYS A 161 10.62 19.39 -17.65
CA LYS A 161 10.12 19.78 -16.35
C LYS A 161 11.07 19.28 -15.27
N LEU A 162 11.50 20.17 -14.37
CA LEU A 162 12.26 19.82 -13.17
C LEU A 162 11.33 19.89 -11.97
N GLU A 163 11.38 18.88 -11.10
CA GLU A 163 10.70 18.87 -9.80
C GLU A 163 11.69 18.59 -8.69
N VAL A 164 11.54 19.29 -7.57
CA VAL A 164 12.26 19.03 -6.33
C VAL A 164 11.23 18.88 -5.22
N MET A 165 11.25 17.76 -4.53
CA MET A 165 10.30 17.44 -3.46
C MET A 165 11.07 17.12 -2.17
N LEU A 166 10.62 17.73 -1.08
CA LEU A 166 10.95 17.34 0.29
C LEU A 166 9.73 16.64 0.87
N GLN A 167 9.94 15.51 1.52
CA GLN A 167 8.87 14.73 2.14
C GLN A 167 9.30 14.28 3.53
N ARG A 168 8.34 14.25 4.45
CA ARG A 168 8.46 13.60 5.75
C ARG A 168 7.30 12.64 5.95
N LYS A 169 7.64 11.42 6.37
CA LYS A 169 6.69 10.39 6.82
C LYS A 169 7.00 10.02 8.26
N GLN A 170 5.98 9.67 9.01
CA GLN A 170 6.12 9.19 10.38
C GLN A 170 5.07 8.12 10.66
N LEU A 171 5.52 6.96 11.12
CA LEU A 171 4.69 5.86 11.62
C LEU A 171 4.74 5.85 13.14
N SER A 172 3.58 5.76 13.78
CA SER A 172 3.45 5.61 15.23
C SER A 172 2.34 4.64 15.57
N PHE A 173 2.53 3.79 16.58
CA PHE A 173 1.50 2.90 17.10
C PHE A 173 0.67 3.59 18.18
N ARG A 174 -0.58 3.15 18.33
CA ARG A 174 -1.58 3.75 19.22
C ARG A 174 -2.33 2.67 19.98
N ASP A 175 -2.94 3.06 21.08
CA ASP A 175 -3.80 2.20 21.89
C ASP A 175 -3.08 0.92 22.39
N THR A 176 -1.80 1.03 22.71
CA THR A 176 -0.91 -0.09 23.09
C THR A 176 -1.04 -0.51 24.57
N ASN A 177 -2.03 0.03 25.30
CA ASN A 177 -2.20 -0.23 26.74
C ASN A 177 -2.46 -1.71 27.08
N ASP A 178 -3.14 -2.45 26.21
CA ASP A 178 -3.44 -3.86 26.46
C ASP A 178 -2.20 -4.72 26.19
N ILE A 179 -1.39 -4.37 25.20
CA ILE A 179 -0.07 -4.96 24.98
C ILE A 179 0.84 -4.70 26.18
N ALA A 180 0.86 -3.46 26.71
CA ALA A 180 1.66 -3.09 27.88
C ALA A 180 1.32 -3.91 29.13
N LYS A 181 0.03 -4.20 29.34
CA LYS A 181 -0.43 -5.02 30.48
C LYS A 181 -0.11 -6.50 30.27
N ALA A 182 -0.21 -7.00 29.02
CA ALA A 182 -0.01 -8.38 28.69
C ALA A 182 1.48 -8.75 28.68
N ASN A 183 2.30 -7.99 27.94
CA ASN A 183 3.74 -8.26 27.83
C ASN A 183 4.53 -6.97 27.52
N ALA A 184 5.31 -6.52 28.50
CA ALA A 184 6.12 -5.31 28.38
C ALA A 184 7.28 -5.44 27.35
N ASN A 185 7.80 -6.65 27.14
CA ASN A 185 8.84 -6.88 26.14
C ASN A 185 8.27 -6.80 24.73
N PHE A 186 7.05 -7.32 24.53
CA PHE A 186 6.38 -7.19 23.24
C PHE A 186 5.97 -5.74 22.95
N LEU A 187 5.53 -4.97 23.97
CA LEU A 187 5.30 -3.53 23.79
C LEU A 187 6.55 -2.82 23.27
N ARG A 188 7.71 -3.07 23.91
CA ARG A 188 8.96 -2.48 23.45
C ARG A 188 9.27 -2.87 22.01
N TYR A 189 9.12 -4.16 21.65
CA TYR A 189 9.31 -4.62 20.26
C TYR A 189 8.42 -3.89 19.26
N VAL A 190 7.15 -3.60 19.62
CA VAL A 190 6.23 -2.78 18.83
C VAL A 190 6.73 -1.33 18.73
N GLU A 191 7.16 -0.73 19.83
CA GLU A 191 7.68 0.64 19.87
C GLU A 191 8.95 0.79 19.03
N GLU A 192 9.81 -0.23 18.98
CA GLU A 192 11.02 -0.29 18.14
C GLU A 192 10.71 -0.28 16.63
N GLN A 193 9.45 -0.49 16.20
CA GLN A 193 9.04 -0.39 14.81
C GLN A 193 8.57 1.02 14.40
N GLN A 194 8.45 1.95 15.34
CA GLN A 194 8.10 3.34 15.05
C GLN A 194 9.26 4.07 14.37
N TRP A 195 8.96 4.80 13.32
CA TRP A 195 9.99 5.48 12.55
C TRP A 195 9.52 6.81 11.96
N ARG A 196 10.51 7.65 11.64
CA ARG A 196 10.38 8.85 10.84
C ARG A 196 11.32 8.76 9.64
N GLU A 197 10.83 9.14 8.47
CA GLU A 197 11.61 9.18 7.24
C GLU A 197 11.58 10.56 6.60
N ASP A 198 12.76 11.09 6.31
CA ASP A 198 12.94 12.34 5.57
C ASP A 198 13.50 12.02 4.17
N SER A 199 12.85 12.55 3.13
CA SER A 199 13.18 12.27 1.74
C SER A 199 13.42 13.54 0.93
N LEU A 200 14.42 13.50 0.05
CA LEU A 200 14.62 14.46 -1.03
C LEU A 200 14.51 13.73 -2.36
N VAL A 201 13.64 14.25 -3.23
CA VAL A 201 13.46 13.73 -4.59
C VAL A 201 13.73 14.85 -5.59
N VAL A 202 14.57 14.57 -6.58
CA VAL A 202 14.84 15.48 -7.70
C VAL A 202 14.50 14.73 -8.98
N ASP A 203 13.48 15.19 -9.69
CA ASP A 203 12.99 14.61 -10.93
C ASP A 203 13.23 15.53 -12.12
N LEU A 204 13.79 15.01 -13.19
CA LEU A 204 13.84 15.64 -14.50
C LEU A 204 12.98 14.85 -15.48
N PHE A 205 11.98 15.49 -16.04
CA PHE A 205 11.13 14.91 -17.08
C PHE A 205 11.49 15.48 -18.44
N ASP A 206 11.59 14.61 -19.46
CA ASP A 206 11.82 15.00 -20.85
C ASP A 206 10.75 14.35 -21.77
N GLN A 207 9.90 15.17 -22.35
CA GLN A 207 8.92 14.76 -23.34
C GLN A 207 9.60 14.63 -24.71
N VAL A 208 10.15 13.46 -25.00
CA VAL A 208 10.96 13.20 -26.21
C VAL A 208 10.08 13.16 -27.46
N SER A 209 8.85 12.66 -27.34
CA SER A 209 7.87 12.67 -28.41
C SER A 209 6.45 12.90 -27.86
N ARG A 210 5.44 12.97 -28.73
CA ARG A 210 4.04 13.06 -28.29
C ARG A 210 3.59 11.83 -27.50
N HIS A 211 4.26 10.70 -27.70
CA HIS A 211 3.90 9.40 -27.17
C HIS A 211 4.89 8.88 -26.11
N SER A 212 6.03 9.58 -25.93
CA SER A 212 7.10 9.07 -25.06
C SER A 212 7.64 10.16 -24.14
N ARG A 213 7.67 9.86 -22.85
CA ARG A 213 8.22 10.70 -21.79
C ARG A 213 9.24 9.91 -21.00
N PHE A 214 10.40 10.51 -20.74
CA PHE A 214 11.42 9.99 -19.86
C PHE A 214 11.40 10.71 -18.51
N ARG A 215 11.83 9.99 -17.49
CA ARG A 215 12.05 10.48 -16.14
C ARG A 215 13.45 10.09 -15.67
N TYR A 216 14.17 11.02 -15.13
CA TYR A 216 15.46 10.81 -14.47
C TYR A 216 15.31 11.31 -13.05
N SER A 217 15.58 10.46 -12.05
CA SER A 217 15.40 10.84 -10.65
C SER A 217 16.64 10.54 -9.83
N PHE A 218 16.94 11.45 -8.92
CA PHE A 218 17.75 11.19 -7.75
C PHE A 218 16.87 11.23 -6.51
N ILE A 219 16.91 10.19 -5.69
CA ILE A 219 16.12 10.06 -4.48
C ILE A 219 17.07 9.72 -3.34
N THR A 220 16.91 10.37 -2.20
CA THR A 220 17.55 9.95 -0.95
C THR A 220 16.52 9.93 0.17
N ASN A 221 16.52 8.84 0.93
CA ASN A 221 15.68 8.65 2.10
C ASN A 221 16.57 8.43 3.31
N GLN A 222 16.19 9.03 4.43
CA GLN A 222 16.83 8.82 5.73
C GLN A 222 15.74 8.40 6.72
N ARG A 223 15.77 7.15 7.15
CA ARG A 223 14.81 6.60 8.11
C ARG A 223 15.47 6.49 9.48
N HIS A 224 14.77 7.01 10.48
CA HIS A 224 15.16 7.00 11.88
C HIS A 224 14.11 6.26 12.69
N TYR A 225 14.54 5.25 13.42
CA TYR A 225 13.75 4.54 14.42
C TYR A 225 14.06 5.15 15.79
N GLU A 226 13.00 5.56 16.52
CA GLU A 226 13.16 6.32 17.76
C GLU A 226 13.72 5.47 18.90
N GLU A 227 13.25 4.22 19.01
CA GLU A 227 13.63 3.31 20.10
C GLU A 227 14.75 2.32 19.71
N ASN A 228 15.02 2.17 18.41
CA ASN A 228 16.05 1.24 17.94
C ASN A 228 16.91 1.86 16.82
N GLU A 229 17.93 2.63 17.21
CA GLU A 229 18.82 3.29 16.27
C GLU A 229 19.60 2.32 15.35
N ARG A 230 19.74 1.03 15.73
CA ARG A 230 20.41 0.03 14.87
C ARG A 230 19.64 -0.26 13.59
N LYS A 231 18.33 0.01 13.55
CA LYS A 231 17.48 -0.08 12.36
C LYS A 231 17.55 1.15 11.46
N ASN A 232 18.17 2.25 11.88
CA ASN A 232 18.31 3.46 11.07
C ASN A 232 18.94 3.14 9.71
N SER A 233 18.36 3.67 8.64
CA SER A 233 18.81 3.40 7.29
C SER A 233 18.91 4.65 6.43
N ASN A 234 19.90 4.64 5.51
CA ASN A 234 20.06 5.62 4.45
C ASN A 234 19.94 4.94 3.10
N GLU A 235 19.11 5.51 2.22
CA GLU A 235 18.89 5.00 0.88
C GLU A 235 19.21 6.06 -0.17
N TYR A 236 19.84 5.63 -1.27
CA TYR A 236 20.15 6.46 -2.42
C TYR A 236 19.73 5.74 -3.70
N TYR A 237 18.93 6.42 -4.53
CA TYR A 237 18.45 5.90 -5.80
C TYR A 237 18.89 6.79 -6.96
N LEU A 238 19.33 6.14 -8.02
CA LEU A 238 19.42 6.74 -9.35
C LEU A 238 18.40 6.01 -10.23
N LEU A 239 17.32 6.68 -10.61
CA LEU A 239 16.20 6.10 -11.31
C LEU A 239 16.11 6.64 -12.74
N PHE A 240 15.84 5.73 -13.65
CA PHE A 240 15.44 6.02 -15.03
C PHE A 240 14.05 5.43 -15.28
N GLY A 241 13.15 6.26 -15.78
CA GLY A 241 11.79 5.89 -16.13
C GLY A 241 11.43 6.23 -17.56
N VAL A 242 10.58 5.42 -18.17
CA VAL A 242 9.97 5.64 -19.47
C VAL A 242 8.47 5.35 -19.43
N LYS A 243 7.69 6.28 -19.95
CA LYS A 243 6.27 6.07 -20.24
C LYS A 243 6.04 6.32 -21.74
N THR A 244 5.56 5.30 -22.44
CA THR A 244 5.44 5.36 -23.89
C THR A 244 4.23 4.59 -24.44
N GLU A 245 3.65 5.10 -25.51
CA GLU A 245 2.73 4.37 -26.36
C GLU A 245 3.54 3.68 -27.46
N LEU A 246 3.84 2.39 -27.26
CA LEU A 246 4.60 1.58 -28.24
C LEU A 246 3.84 1.41 -29.54
N THR A 247 2.52 1.26 -29.43
CA THR A 247 1.60 1.23 -30.57
C THR A 247 0.28 1.88 -30.15
N GLY A 248 -0.64 2.14 -31.09
CA GLY A 248 -1.99 2.62 -30.76
C GLY A 248 -2.81 1.66 -29.87
N LYS A 249 -2.27 0.48 -29.52
CA LYS A 249 -2.91 -0.55 -28.69
C LYS A 249 -2.07 -0.97 -27.49
N THR A 250 -0.84 -0.52 -27.38
CA THR A 250 0.11 -0.96 -26.36
C THR A 250 0.77 0.23 -25.70
N THR A 251 0.62 0.33 -24.39
CA THR A 251 1.34 1.30 -23.54
C THR A 251 2.32 0.58 -22.64
N LEU A 252 3.48 1.18 -22.42
CA LEU A 252 4.52 0.70 -21.50
C LEU A 252 4.86 1.82 -20.54
N GLU A 253 4.89 1.50 -19.26
CA GLU A 253 5.48 2.30 -18.19
C GLU A 253 6.53 1.45 -17.50
N ALA A 254 7.77 1.90 -17.50
CA ALA A 254 8.87 1.16 -16.91
C ALA A 254 9.82 2.10 -16.19
N GLU A 255 10.14 1.75 -14.96
CA GLU A 255 11.13 2.43 -14.14
C GLU A 255 12.16 1.41 -13.66
N THR A 256 13.43 1.81 -13.65
CA THR A 256 14.51 1.04 -13.05
C THR A 256 15.37 1.97 -12.21
N ALA A 257 15.82 1.50 -11.06
CA ALA A 257 16.65 2.27 -10.15
C ALA A 257 17.84 1.47 -9.67
N LEU A 258 19.02 2.08 -9.71
CA LEU A 258 20.15 1.63 -8.93
C LEU A 258 19.95 2.12 -7.50
N LEU A 259 19.93 1.19 -6.56
CA LEU A 259 19.69 1.45 -5.14
C LEU A 259 20.91 1.03 -4.31
N GLN A 260 21.28 1.90 -3.39
CA GLN A 260 22.11 1.55 -2.23
C GLN A 260 21.31 1.85 -0.96
N LYS A 261 21.17 0.84 -0.08
CA LYS A 261 20.61 0.97 1.27
C LYS A 261 21.67 0.54 2.28
N SER A 262 21.93 1.38 3.28
CA SER A 262 22.94 1.14 4.32
C SER A 262 22.38 1.46 5.69
N PHE A 263 22.94 0.82 6.72
CA PHE A 263 22.53 0.90 8.13
C PHE A 263 23.69 1.52 8.93
N PRO A 264 23.71 2.87 9.11
CA PRO A 264 24.88 3.55 9.66
C PRO A 264 25.20 3.18 11.11
N ASN A 265 24.19 2.74 11.88
CA ASN A 265 24.33 2.40 13.29
C ASN A 265 24.43 0.89 13.56
N ASN A 266 24.48 0.07 12.51
CA ASN A 266 24.59 -1.38 12.59
C ASN A 266 25.65 -1.92 11.64
N GLY A 267 26.86 -2.13 12.16
CA GLY A 267 27.98 -2.64 11.35
C GLY A 267 27.86 -4.12 10.95
N GLU A 268 26.92 -4.85 11.52
CA GLU A 268 26.64 -6.27 11.21
C GLU A 268 25.58 -6.40 10.12
N ALA A 269 24.79 -5.35 9.87
CA ALA A 269 23.77 -5.37 8.84
C ALA A 269 24.36 -5.30 7.44
N GLU A 270 23.89 -6.16 6.56
CA GLU A 270 24.30 -6.18 5.16
C GLU A 270 23.80 -4.93 4.42
N THR A 271 24.72 -4.26 3.72
CA THR A 271 24.37 -3.13 2.83
C THR A 271 23.82 -3.67 1.53
N PHE A 272 22.58 -3.32 1.19
CA PHE A 272 22.06 -3.63 -0.13
C PHE A 272 22.68 -2.74 -1.21
N ARG A 273 23.07 -3.36 -2.31
CA ARG A 273 23.43 -2.68 -3.57
C ARG A 273 22.87 -3.49 -4.73
N GLY A 274 21.89 -2.92 -5.41
CA GLY A 274 21.19 -3.66 -6.45
C GLY A 274 20.30 -2.78 -7.31
N VAL A 275 19.42 -3.45 -8.03
CA VAL A 275 18.50 -2.84 -8.97
C VAL A 275 17.08 -3.08 -8.48
N ASN A 276 16.29 -2.02 -8.37
CA ASN A 276 14.85 -2.10 -8.25
C ASN A 276 14.22 -1.78 -9.61
N TRP A 277 13.05 -2.34 -9.88
CA TRP A 277 12.28 -2.03 -11.08
C TRP A 277 10.79 -1.96 -10.77
N ASP A 278 10.07 -1.27 -11.65
CA ASP A 278 8.61 -1.23 -11.70
C ASP A 278 8.22 -1.12 -13.17
N VAL A 279 7.53 -2.14 -13.70
CA VAL A 279 7.20 -2.25 -15.12
C VAL A 279 5.74 -2.64 -15.27
N GLU A 280 5.00 -1.87 -16.04
CA GLU A 280 3.63 -2.17 -16.43
C GLU A 280 3.47 -2.05 -17.94
N ALA A 281 2.90 -3.08 -18.57
CA ALA A 281 2.54 -3.10 -19.98
C ALA A 281 1.06 -3.38 -20.13
N ASN A 282 0.36 -2.46 -20.82
CA ASN A 282 -1.06 -2.59 -21.12
C ASN A 282 -1.25 -2.83 -22.62
N TRP A 283 -1.89 -3.94 -22.98
CA TRP A 283 -2.23 -4.27 -24.34
C TRP A 283 -3.75 -4.30 -24.55
N ARG A 284 -4.24 -3.48 -25.47
CA ARG A 284 -5.66 -3.35 -25.84
C ARG A 284 -5.90 -3.86 -27.26
N PRO A 285 -5.97 -5.18 -27.48
CA PRO A 285 -6.20 -5.75 -28.81
C PRO A 285 -7.48 -5.22 -29.44
N VAL A 286 -8.51 -5.05 -28.62
CA VAL A 286 -9.81 -4.47 -28.98
C VAL A 286 -10.23 -3.46 -27.89
N LYS A 287 -11.14 -2.52 -28.23
CA LYS A 287 -11.51 -1.40 -27.35
C LYS A 287 -12.12 -1.83 -25.99
N HIS A 288 -12.66 -3.03 -25.92
CA HIS A 288 -13.37 -3.55 -24.75
C HIS A 288 -12.58 -4.60 -23.97
N SER A 289 -11.32 -4.85 -24.33
CA SER A 289 -10.46 -5.82 -23.63
C SER A 289 -9.07 -5.26 -23.41
N THR A 290 -8.58 -5.35 -22.18
CA THR A 290 -7.25 -4.91 -21.78
C THR A 290 -6.54 -6.06 -21.07
N PHE A 291 -5.34 -6.36 -21.51
CA PHE A 291 -4.40 -7.24 -20.80
C PHE A 291 -3.32 -6.36 -20.17
N THR A 292 -3.04 -6.60 -18.90
CA THR A 292 -1.99 -5.91 -18.14
C THR A 292 -0.99 -6.94 -17.68
N LEU A 293 0.29 -6.70 -17.94
CA LEU A 293 1.42 -7.40 -17.33
C LEU A 293 2.12 -6.40 -16.44
N TYR A 294 2.44 -6.78 -15.21
CA TYR A 294 3.17 -5.91 -14.30
C TYR A 294 4.14 -6.70 -13.43
N THR A 295 5.25 -6.07 -13.12
CA THR A 295 6.26 -6.61 -12.22
C THR A 295 7.00 -5.50 -11.52
N TRP A 296 7.33 -5.70 -10.26
CA TRP A 296 8.18 -4.79 -9.52
C TRP A 296 9.09 -5.54 -8.54
N GLN A 297 10.18 -4.90 -8.16
CA GLN A 297 11.06 -5.31 -7.08
C GLN A 297 11.37 -4.13 -6.19
N ARG A 298 11.30 -4.33 -4.88
CA ARG A 298 11.54 -3.32 -3.84
C ARG A 298 12.32 -3.93 -2.69
N VAL A 299 13.03 -3.07 -1.96
CA VAL A 299 13.68 -3.42 -0.70
C VAL A 299 12.80 -2.93 0.43
N LYS A 300 12.43 -3.83 1.36
CA LYS A 300 11.68 -3.53 2.58
C LYS A 300 12.60 -3.62 3.81
N ASP A 301 12.24 -2.94 4.89
CA ASP A 301 12.83 -3.16 6.20
C ASP A 301 12.12 -4.32 6.90
N PRO A 302 12.85 -5.28 7.45
CA PRO A 302 12.28 -6.33 8.29
C PRO A 302 11.88 -5.76 9.65
N SER A 303 11.03 -6.51 10.37
CA SER A 303 10.72 -6.22 11.78
C SER A 303 11.92 -6.46 12.69
N GLU A 304 12.77 -7.43 12.37
CA GLU A 304 14.00 -7.74 13.08
C GLU A 304 15.16 -6.85 12.63
N GLU A 305 16.24 -6.82 13.40
CA GLU A 305 17.44 -6.07 13.07
C GLU A 305 18.36 -6.83 12.11
N GLY A 306 19.12 -6.08 11.32
CA GLY A 306 20.34 -6.59 10.70
C GLY A 306 20.25 -6.98 9.25
N GLY A 307 19.25 -6.47 8.51
CA GLY A 307 19.18 -6.80 7.09
C GLY A 307 18.07 -6.08 6.34
N TYR A 308 17.64 -6.70 5.26
CA TYR A 308 16.57 -6.22 4.39
C TYR A 308 15.78 -7.40 3.83
N ILE A 309 14.58 -7.12 3.34
CA ILE A 309 13.76 -8.07 2.58
C ILE A 309 13.75 -7.61 1.13
N LEU A 310 14.09 -8.52 0.22
CA LEU A 310 13.93 -8.29 -1.21
C LEU A 310 12.57 -8.81 -1.63
N ASN A 311 11.65 -7.88 -1.86
CA ASN A 311 10.28 -8.19 -2.24
C ASN A 311 10.11 -8.01 -3.75
N SER A 312 9.66 -9.07 -4.45
CA SER A 312 9.45 -9.08 -5.91
C SER A 312 8.04 -9.55 -6.21
N HIS A 313 7.37 -8.90 -7.16
CA HIS A 313 6.01 -9.21 -7.55
C HIS A 313 5.88 -9.30 -9.07
N TYR A 314 5.12 -10.30 -9.54
CA TYR A 314 4.80 -10.54 -10.94
C TYR A 314 3.29 -10.74 -11.06
N GLY A 315 2.67 -10.09 -12.03
CA GLY A 315 1.23 -10.19 -12.18
C GLY A 315 0.74 -10.07 -13.61
N VAL A 316 -0.40 -10.69 -13.84
CA VAL A 316 -1.16 -10.60 -15.08
C VAL A 316 -2.62 -10.33 -14.77
N ALA A 317 -3.22 -9.39 -15.48
CA ALA A 317 -4.63 -9.11 -15.36
C ALA A 317 -5.29 -9.03 -16.74
N TRP A 318 -6.50 -9.51 -16.82
CA TRP A 318 -7.37 -9.33 -17.95
C TRP A 318 -8.65 -8.65 -17.51
N GLN A 319 -8.96 -7.52 -18.16
CA GLN A 319 -10.20 -6.77 -17.95
C GLN A 319 -11.01 -6.77 -19.24
N HIS A 320 -12.29 -7.07 -19.14
CA HIS A 320 -13.19 -7.10 -20.29
C HIS A 320 -14.49 -6.35 -20.00
N GLN A 321 -14.92 -5.55 -20.97
CA GLN A 321 -16.26 -4.95 -21.00
C GLN A 321 -17.11 -5.73 -22.00
N TRP A 322 -18.18 -6.36 -21.52
CA TRP A 322 -19.06 -7.16 -22.33
C TRP A 322 -19.92 -6.30 -23.25
N TRP A 323 -20.60 -6.93 -24.21
CA TRP A 323 -21.38 -6.23 -25.25
C TRP A 323 -22.42 -5.23 -24.70
N VAL A 324 -22.89 -5.41 -23.47
CA VAL A 324 -23.84 -4.51 -22.80
C VAL A 324 -23.19 -3.22 -22.32
N LYS A 325 -21.83 -3.10 -22.32
CA LYS A 325 -21.01 -2.00 -21.76
C LYS A 325 -21.25 -1.69 -20.28
N ARG A 326 -22.24 -2.34 -19.66
CA ARG A 326 -22.56 -2.21 -18.24
C ARG A 326 -21.99 -3.35 -17.41
N LEU A 327 -21.71 -4.47 -18.08
CA LEU A 327 -21.10 -5.63 -17.44
C LEU A 327 -19.60 -5.61 -17.72
N SER A 328 -18.80 -5.71 -16.67
CA SER A 328 -17.35 -5.83 -16.76
C SER A 328 -16.87 -7.00 -15.92
N SER A 329 -15.79 -7.63 -16.35
CA SER A 329 -15.08 -8.64 -15.58
C SER A 329 -13.60 -8.30 -15.52
N ARG A 330 -12.96 -8.67 -14.43
CA ARG A 330 -11.51 -8.64 -14.24
C ARG A 330 -11.07 -9.97 -13.64
N ILE A 331 -10.03 -10.55 -14.21
CA ILE A 331 -9.34 -11.71 -13.67
C ILE A 331 -7.88 -11.29 -13.50
N GLU A 332 -7.31 -11.61 -12.36
CA GLU A 332 -5.94 -11.24 -12.03
C GLU A 332 -5.25 -12.40 -11.31
N TYR A 333 -4.02 -12.67 -11.69
CA TYR A 333 -3.13 -13.57 -10.97
C TYR A 333 -1.83 -12.81 -10.65
N GLY A 334 -1.42 -12.88 -9.38
CA GLY A 334 -0.18 -12.32 -8.87
C GLY A 334 0.65 -13.40 -8.20
N TYR A 335 1.97 -13.24 -8.28
CA TYR A 335 2.96 -14.05 -7.58
C TYR A 335 3.97 -13.12 -6.95
N GLU A 336 4.14 -13.22 -5.63
CA GLU A 336 5.03 -12.38 -4.84
C GLU A 336 6.03 -13.25 -4.11
N THR A 337 7.27 -12.77 -4.01
CA THR A 337 8.33 -13.42 -3.23
C THR A 337 8.96 -12.43 -2.28
N GLU A 338 9.21 -12.84 -1.05
CA GLU A 338 9.96 -12.11 -0.05
C GLU A 338 11.19 -12.92 0.36
N ASP A 339 12.36 -12.49 -0.11
CA ASP A 339 13.65 -13.08 0.27
C ASP A 339 14.24 -12.29 1.44
N TYR A 340 14.31 -12.91 2.62
CA TYR A 340 14.91 -12.32 3.81
C TYR A 340 16.42 -12.40 3.72
N ARG A 341 17.10 -11.27 3.84
CA ARG A 341 18.55 -11.12 3.77
C ARG A 341 19.08 -10.60 5.09
N MET A 342 19.15 -11.49 6.07
CA MET A 342 19.61 -11.21 7.43
C MET A 342 20.69 -12.25 7.81
N ALA A 343 21.55 -11.88 8.77
CA ALA A 343 22.75 -12.67 9.11
C ALA A 343 22.48 -14.14 9.53
N ASN A 344 21.27 -14.44 10.03
CA ASN A 344 20.90 -15.78 10.50
C ASN A 344 19.49 -16.21 10.05
N ASN A 345 18.98 -15.65 8.99
CA ASN A 345 17.65 -15.96 8.49
C ASN A 345 17.68 -16.04 6.95
N ASP A 346 17.48 -17.26 6.41
CA ASP A 346 17.38 -17.55 4.98
C ASP A 346 15.91 -17.78 4.57
N ARG A 347 14.96 -17.21 5.32
CA ARG A 347 13.53 -17.31 5.05
C ARG A 347 13.20 -16.76 3.67
N ARG A 348 12.34 -17.50 2.98
CA ARG A 348 11.74 -17.07 1.72
C ARG A 348 10.27 -17.40 1.73
N ASP A 349 9.46 -16.39 1.56
CA ASP A 349 8.02 -16.49 1.44
C ASP A 349 7.60 -16.34 -0.02
N GLU A 350 6.63 -17.13 -0.44
CA GLU A 350 6.04 -17.11 -1.78
C GLU A 350 4.52 -16.97 -1.64
N THR A 351 3.96 -15.87 -2.13
CA THR A 351 2.52 -15.61 -2.03
C THR A 351 1.90 -15.65 -3.42
N GLN A 352 0.88 -16.48 -3.59
CA GLN A 352 0.05 -16.52 -4.78
C GLN A 352 -1.27 -15.79 -4.51
N ILE A 353 -1.69 -14.98 -5.48
CA ILE A 353 -2.89 -14.16 -5.34
C ILE A 353 -3.74 -14.37 -6.59
N PHE A 354 -4.98 -14.83 -6.41
CA PHE A 354 -5.93 -14.96 -7.50
C PHE A 354 -7.17 -14.13 -7.21
N LYS A 355 -7.56 -13.24 -8.16
CA LYS A 355 -8.72 -12.35 -8.01
C LYS A 355 -9.65 -12.45 -9.21
N VAL A 356 -10.95 -12.47 -8.92
CA VAL A 356 -12.00 -12.36 -9.92
C VAL A 356 -13.01 -11.31 -9.48
N SER A 357 -13.32 -10.36 -10.37
CA SER A 357 -14.34 -9.35 -10.12
C SER A 357 -15.35 -9.33 -11.28
N LEU A 358 -16.63 -9.24 -10.94
CA LEU A 358 -17.73 -9.03 -11.87
C LEU A 358 -18.48 -7.78 -11.44
N GLY A 359 -18.56 -6.78 -12.30
CA GLY A 359 -19.21 -5.51 -12.02
C GLY A 359 -20.34 -5.22 -12.99
N TYR A 360 -21.47 -4.73 -12.46
CA TYR A 360 -22.61 -4.32 -13.25
C TYR A 360 -23.05 -2.90 -12.88
N ASP A 361 -23.05 -2.02 -13.88
CA ASP A 361 -23.48 -0.63 -13.76
C ASP A 361 -24.99 -0.50 -14.02
N PHE A 362 -25.80 -0.45 -12.96
CA PHE A 362 -27.25 -0.22 -13.09
C PHE A 362 -27.54 1.18 -13.67
N ARG A 363 -26.82 2.16 -13.17
CA ARG A 363 -26.82 3.57 -13.58
C ARG A 363 -25.39 4.10 -13.49
N PRO A 364 -25.09 5.25 -14.08
CA PRO A 364 -23.75 5.86 -13.92
C PRO A 364 -23.30 6.09 -12.49
N SER A 365 -24.27 6.20 -11.56
CA SER A 365 -24.01 6.44 -10.12
C SER A 365 -24.24 5.20 -9.24
N VAL A 366 -24.57 4.03 -9.81
CA VAL A 366 -24.90 2.82 -9.04
C VAL A 366 -24.25 1.60 -9.68
N ARG A 367 -23.30 1.00 -9.00
CA ARG A 367 -22.60 -0.22 -9.41
C ARG A 367 -22.73 -1.31 -8.37
N LEU A 368 -23.05 -2.52 -8.83
CA LEU A 368 -22.93 -3.74 -8.05
C LEU A 368 -21.69 -4.49 -8.51
N GLU A 369 -20.90 -4.97 -7.56
CA GLU A 369 -19.68 -5.72 -7.85
C GLU A 369 -19.61 -6.95 -6.95
N MET A 370 -19.28 -8.09 -7.55
CA MET A 370 -18.98 -9.34 -6.85
C MET A 370 -17.50 -9.61 -7.00
N ASN A 371 -16.80 -9.78 -5.88
CA ASN A 371 -15.38 -10.04 -5.81
C ASN A 371 -15.13 -11.40 -5.15
N TYR A 372 -14.18 -12.11 -5.71
CA TYR A 372 -13.56 -13.28 -5.10
C TYR A 372 -12.07 -13.09 -5.10
N GLN A 373 -11.41 -13.38 -4.00
CA GLN A 373 -9.96 -13.42 -3.90
C GLN A 373 -9.53 -14.63 -3.12
N TRP A 374 -8.47 -15.27 -3.58
CA TRP A 374 -7.73 -16.29 -2.87
C TRP A 374 -6.28 -15.86 -2.76
N ASN A 375 -5.70 -16.05 -1.57
CA ASN A 375 -4.30 -15.84 -1.26
C ASN A 375 -3.77 -17.12 -0.65
N GLY A 376 -2.64 -17.63 -1.15
CA GLY A 376 -1.90 -18.74 -0.55
C GLY A 376 -0.46 -18.31 -0.33
N MET A 377 0.03 -18.42 0.88
CA MET A 377 1.41 -18.12 1.25
C MET A 377 2.12 -19.40 1.67
N ASP A 378 3.15 -19.77 0.92
CA ASP A 378 4.09 -20.83 1.24
C ASP A 378 5.42 -20.24 1.73
N THR A 379 6.12 -20.96 2.59
CA THR A 379 7.43 -20.55 3.10
C THR A 379 8.39 -21.75 3.16
N ASN A 380 9.68 -21.48 3.08
CA ASN A 380 10.70 -22.54 3.28
C ASN A 380 10.96 -22.84 4.76
N GLU A 381 10.38 -22.06 5.69
CA GLU A 381 10.47 -22.22 7.14
C GLU A 381 9.07 -22.17 7.76
N ASP A 382 8.44 -23.31 8.03
CA ASP A 382 7.09 -23.38 8.60
C ASP A 382 7.01 -22.73 10.00
N VAL A 383 8.12 -22.70 10.72
CA VAL A 383 8.23 -22.13 12.07
C VAL A 383 9.35 -21.11 12.11
N ASP A 384 9.01 -19.89 12.46
CA ASP A 384 9.96 -18.79 12.63
C ASP A 384 10.03 -18.37 14.11
N ARG A 385 11.19 -17.83 14.52
CA ARG A 385 11.44 -17.37 15.90
C ARG A 385 12.14 -16.05 15.91
N PHE A 386 11.58 -15.10 16.64
CA PHE A 386 12.22 -13.81 16.86
C PHE A 386 12.30 -13.46 18.34
N ASN A 387 13.29 -12.65 18.69
CA ASN A 387 13.56 -12.28 20.09
C ASN A 387 12.93 -10.92 20.40
N ILE A 388 12.07 -10.87 21.41
CA ILE A 388 11.50 -9.65 21.96
C ILE A 388 12.17 -9.24 23.28
N GLY A 389 13.08 -10.06 23.81
CA GLY A 389 13.85 -9.77 25.04
C GLY A 389 14.86 -8.65 24.79
N GLY A 390 14.94 -7.64 25.71
CA GLY A 390 15.94 -6.57 25.63
C GLY A 390 17.35 -7.02 26.04
N ASN A 391 18.28 -6.07 26.05
CA ASN A 391 19.66 -6.29 26.44
C ASN A 391 19.79 -7.10 27.75
N GLY A 392 20.13 -8.39 27.62
CA GLY A 392 20.36 -9.31 28.74
C GLY A 392 19.21 -10.26 29.09
N SER A 393 18.07 -10.19 28.46
CA SER A 393 17.01 -11.20 28.51
C SER A 393 16.75 -11.81 27.14
N SER A 394 16.53 -13.13 27.06
CA SER A 394 16.10 -13.81 25.85
C SER A 394 14.65 -14.25 26.05
N GLU A 395 13.73 -13.53 25.45
CA GLU A 395 12.33 -13.94 25.31
C GLU A 395 12.04 -14.16 23.82
N TRP A 396 11.82 -15.41 23.45
CA TRP A 396 11.59 -15.80 22.07
C TRP A 396 10.11 -15.99 21.81
N VAL A 397 9.63 -15.42 20.74
CA VAL A 397 8.31 -15.66 20.17
C VAL A 397 8.49 -16.64 19.03
N GLU A 398 7.72 -17.73 19.08
CA GLU A 398 7.63 -18.71 17.98
C GLU A 398 6.32 -18.47 17.26
N ARG A 399 6.36 -18.48 15.92
CA ARG A 399 5.19 -18.26 15.06
C ARG A 399 5.17 -19.30 13.94
N GLN A 400 3.98 -19.69 13.53
CA GLN A 400 3.77 -20.61 12.42
C GLN A 400 3.41 -19.84 11.17
N LEU A 401 4.14 -20.08 10.09
CA LEU A 401 4.03 -19.38 8.83
C LEU A 401 3.33 -20.24 7.78
N GLY A 402 2.88 -19.59 6.72
CA GLY A 402 2.12 -20.23 5.66
C GLY A 402 0.62 -20.21 5.96
N TYR A 403 -0.19 -19.84 4.98
CA TYR A 403 -1.64 -19.83 5.12
C TYR A 403 -2.33 -19.86 3.77
N ASP A 404 -3.54 -20.40 3.77
CA ASP A 404 -4.53 -20.21 2.71
C ASP A 404 -5.67 -19.32 3.23
N GLN A 405 -6.11 -18.39 2.39
CA GLN A 405 -7.23 -17.51 2.70
C GLN A 405 -8.05 -17.25 1.45
N SER A 406 -9.36 -17.35 1.54
CA SER A 406 -10.26 -16.87 0.50
C SER A 406 -11.39 -16.02 1.04
N PHE A 407 -11.75 -15.01 0.28
CA PHE A 407 -12.93 -14.22 0.59
C PHE A 407 -13.78 -13.95 -0.64
N ILE A 408 -15.08 -13.89 -0.39
CA ILE A 408 -16.10 -13.51 -1.36
C ILE A 408 -16.85 -12.29 -0.83
N GLU A 409 -17.07 -11.33 -1.70
CA GLU A 409 -17.71 -10.07 -1.32
C GLU A 409 -18.72 -9.65 -2.38
N LEU A 410 -19.88 -9.17 -1.94
CA LEU A 410 -20.84 -8.44 -2.76
C LEU A 410 -20.84 -6.97 -2.31
N GLN A 411 -20.52 -6.06 -3.22
CA GLN A 411 -20.35 -4.63 -2.94
C GLN A 411 -21.30 -3.79 -3.78
N LEU A 412 -22.02 -2.88 -3.13
CA LEU A 412 -22.81 -1.82 -3.76
C LEU A 412 -22.06 -0.50 -3.67
N LYS A 413 -21.71 0.08 -4.81
CA LYS A 413 -21.08 1.40 -4.92
C LYS A 413 -22.11 2.44 -5.35
N LEU A 414 -22.24 3.49 -4.57
CA LEU A 414 -23.10 4.64 -4.85
C LEU A 414 -22.23 5.88 -5.03
N GLN A 415 -22.55 6.67 -6.02
CA GLN A 415 -21.94 7.98 -6.22
C GLN A 415 -23.04 9.05 -6.18
N ILE A 416 -22.82 10.08 -5.37
CA ILE A 416 -23.79 11.13 -5.07
C ILE A 416 -23.27 12.46 -5.57
#